data_6d03f53285a0951e6876b9ebb032dfca
#
_entry.id   6d03f53285a0951e6876b9ebb032dfca
#
_cell.length_a   1.000
_cell.length_b   1.000
_cell.length_c   1.000
_cell.angle_alpha   90.00
_cell.angle_beta   90.00
_cell.angle_gamma   90.00
#
_symmetry.space_group_name_H-M   'P 1'
#
loop_
_entity.id
_entity.type
_entity.pdbx_description
1 polymer ?
#
loop_
_entity_poly.entity_id
_entity_poly.type
_entity_poly.pdbx_seq_one_letter_code
_entity_poly.pdbx_strand_id
1 'polypeptide(L)'
;GPPMTYEDDDLDDAAAIDAAAEPPREPLYLSVYDFVDDWLLPNYQRKPGPFRWDPNWFDNFEAVERLTALWYAFEAARHDAAPAMAAFWLNTLDPMMRELSSQEGVFWYVRLYGEAGSATSPEPFKSNRAPDAIRTA
;
A
#
# COMPACT_ATOMS: atom_id res chain seq x y z
N GLY A 1 -28.89 32.20 -1.47
CA GLY A 1 -27.57 32.60 -1.23
C GLY A 1 -26.61 31.49 -1.04
N PRO A 2 -25.50 31.80 -0.43
CA PRO A 2 -24.45 30.83 -0.25
C PRO A 2 -24.86 29.48 0.35
N PRO A 3 -25.81 29.41 1.32
CA PRO A 3 -26.18 28.09 1.89
C PRO A 3 -26.70 27.09 0.88
N MET A 4 -27.45 27.54 -0.12
CA MET A 4 -27.98 26.63 -1.13
C MET A 4 -26.87 26.05 -2.03
N THR A 5 -25.88 26.87 -2.34
CA THR A 5 -24.75 26.42 -3.12
C THR A 5 -23.94 25.35 -2.40
N TYR A 6 -23.74 25.52 -1.09
CA TYR A 6 -23.02 24.52 -0.29
C TYR A 6 -23.78 23.20 -0.20
N GLU A 7 -25.11 23.27 -0.07
CA GLU A 7 -25.92 22.05 -0.01
C GLU A 7 -25.84 21.26 -1.32
N ASP A 8 -25.88 21.96 -2.45
CA ASP A 8 -25.74 21.32 -3.76
C ASP A 8 -24.36 20.69 -3.93
N ASP A 9 -23.30 21.38 -3.51
CA ASP A 9 -21.95 20.86 -3.57
C ASP A 9 -21.78 19.61 -2.68
N ASP A 10 -22.36 19.63 -1.48
CA ASP A 10 -22.31 18.48 -0.57
C ASP A 10 -23.03 17.27 -1.15
N LEU A 11 -24.16 17.48 -1.81
CA LEU A 11 -24.91 16.41 -2.44
C LEU A 11 -24.13 15.81 -3.62
N ASP A 12 -23.50 16.64 -4.42
CA ASP A 12 -22.69 16.19 -5.55
C ASP A 12 -21.46 15.42 -5.06
N ASP A 13 -20.82 15.88 -4.00
CA ASP A 13 -19.69 15.19 -3.39
C ASP A 13 -20.09 13.84 -2.81
N ALA A 14 -21.22 13.77 -2.14
CA ALA A 14 -21.74 12.53 -1.57
C ALA A 14 -22.06 11.53 -2.68
N ALA A 15 -22.69 11.98 -3.76
CA ALA A 15 -23.03 11.12 -4.89
C ALA A 15 -21.74 10.62 -5.59
N ALA A 16 -20.72 11.46 -5.70
CA ALA A 16 -19.45 11.07 -6.29
C ALA A 16 -18.73 10.04 -5.43
N ILE A 17 -18.78 10.19 -4.10
CA ILE A 17 -18.18 9.23 -3.17
C ILE A 17 -18.91 7.89 -3.28
N ASP A 18 -20.23 7.90 -3.29
CA ASP A 18 -21.03 6.68 -3.42
C ASP A 18 -20.79 6.00 -4.77
N ALA A 19 -20.70 6.77 -5.84
CA ALA A 19 -20.42 6.25 -7.16
C ALA A 19 -19.01 5.66 -7.24
N ALA A 20 -18.04 6.24 -6.54
CA ALA A 20 -16.67 5.72 -6.46
C ALA A 20 -16.61 4.43 -5.65
N ALA A 21 -17.51 4.27 -4.67
CA ALA A 21 -17.56 3.07 -3.84
C ALA A 21 -18.41 1.96 -4.45
N GLU A 22 -19.27 2.28 -5.43
CA GLU A 22 -20.23 1.33 -6.01
C GLU A 22 -20.22 1.30 -7.52
N PRO A 23 -20.37 0.13 -8.08
CA PRO A 23 -19.96 -1.13 -7.51
C PRO A 23 -18.46 -1.11 -7.42
N PRO A 24 -17.88 -1.83 -6.49
CA PRO A 24 -16.43 -1.90 -6.50
C PRO A 24 -16.04 -2.41 -7.88
N ARG A 25 -15.24 -1.61 -8.58
CA ARG A 25 -14.62 -2.11 -9.78
C ARG A 25 -13.86 -3.34 -9.38
N GLU A 26 -13.92 -4.36 -10.21
CA GLU A 26 -13.25 -5.60 -9.89
C GLU A 26 -11.77 -5.32 -9.62
N PRO A 27 -11.28 -5.63 -8.43
CA PRO A 27 -9.88 -5.37 -8.10
C PRO A 27 -8.98 -6.33 -8.87
N LEU A 28 -7.78 -5.85 -9.19
CA LEU A 28 -6.76 -6.70 -9.78
C LEU A 28 -6.30 -7.75 -8.78
N TYR A 29 -6.14 -7.36 -7.51
CA TYR A 29 -5.77 -8.25 -6.42
C TYR A 29 -6.93 -8.36 -5.44
N LEU A 30 -7.27 -9.58 -5.05
CA LEU A 30 -8.47 -9.84 -4.24
C LEU A 30 -8.24 -9.63 -2.75
N SER A 31 -7.00 -9.43 -2.32
CA SER A 31 -6.66 -9.21 -0.93
C SER A 31 -5.40 -8.37 -0.83
N VAL A 32 -5.19 -7.78 0.34
CA VAL A 32 -3.94 -7.07 0.63
C VAL A 32 -2.75 -8.04 0.56
N TYR A 33 -2.95 -9.29 0.93
CA TYR A 33 -1.88 -10.30 0.91
C TYR A 33 -1.41 -10.58 -0.50
N ASP A 34 -2.33 -10.78 -1.43
CA ASP A 34 -2.00 -10.96 -2.84
C ASP A 34 -1.37 -9.70 -3.43
N PHE A 35 -1.89 -8.53 -3.10
CA PHE A 35 -1.32 -7.27 -3.56
C PHE A 35 0.14 -7.12 -3.11
N VAL A 36 0.42 -7.37 -1.84
CA VAL A 36 1.77 -7.24 -1.30
C VAL A 36 2.71 -8.26 -1.95
N ASP A 37 2.29 -9.53 -1.98
CA ASP A 37 3.15 -10.61 -2.47
C ASP A 37 3.37 -10.55 -3.98
N ASP A 38 2.34 -10.20 -4.75
CA ASP A 38 2.38 -10.35 -6.20
C ASP A 38 2.69 -9.04 -6.93
N TRP A 39 2.42 -7.90 -6.31
CA TRP A 39 2.68 -6.61 -6.96
C TRP A 39 3.65 -5.73 -6.19
N LEU A 40 3.35 -5.43 -4.94
CA LEU A 40 4.10 -4.41 -4.20
C LEU A 40 5.57 -4.77 -4.06
N LEU A 41 5.85 -5.89 -3.42
CA LEU A 41 7.23 -6.26 -3.12
C LEU A 41 8.04 -6.59 -4.36
N PRO A 42 7.50 -7.30 -5.36
CA PRO A 42 8.26 -7.50 -6.60
C PRO A 42 8.62 -6.20 -7.31
N ASN A 43 7.81 -5.15 -7.17
CA ASN A 43 8.03 -3.88 -7.86
C ASN A 43 8.79 -2.84 -7.03
N TYR A 44 8.90 -3.04 -5.71
CA TYR A 44 9.58 -2.10 -4.81
C TYR A 44 10.86 -2.75 -4.30
N GLN A 45 11.91 -2.66 -5.10
CA GLN A 45 13.16 -3.31 -4.79
C GLN A 45 14.19 -2.31 -4.30
N ARG A 46 14.95 -2.70 -3.30
CA ARG A 46 15.98 -1.83 -2.71
C ARG A 46 17.27 -2.61 -2.52
N LYS A 47 18.36 -1.90 -2.63
CA LYS A 47 19.66 -2.43 -2.22
C LYS A 47 19.58 -2.69 -0.71
N PRO A 48 19.97 -3.87 -0.22
CA PRO A 48 19.98 -4.13 1.22
C PRO A 48 20.76 -3.05 1.98
N GLY A 49 20.19 -2.62 3.09
CA GLY A 49 20.74 -1.52 3.87
C GLY A 49 20.00 -1.35 5.18
N PRO A 50 19.99 -0.13 5.74
CA PRO A 50 19.41 0.11 7.08
C PRO A 50 17.89 0.17 7.06
N PHE A 51 17.27 -0.81 6.45
CA PHE A 51 15.82 -0.98 6.39
C PHE A 51 15.40 -2.10 7.31
N ARG A 52 14.16 -2.03 7.77
CA ARG A 52 13.54 -3.09 8.54
C ARG A 52 12.27 -3.56 7.84
N TRP A 53 12.14 -4.85 7.67
CA TRP A 53 10.94 -5.44 7.09
C TRP A 53 10.71 -6.81 7.69
N ASP A 54 9.51 -7.04 8.22
CA ASP A 54 9.14 -8.32 8.80
C ASP A 54 8.52 -9.20 7.71
N PRO A 55 9.12 -10.35 7.37
CA PRO A 55 8.49 -11.26 6.42
C PRO A 55 7.10 -11.72 6.86
N ASN A 56 6.83 -11.71 8.16
CA ASN A 56 5.50 -11.99 8.72
C ASN A 56 4.75 -10.68 9.00
N TRP A 57 4.81 -9.72 8.07
CA TRP A 57 4.19 -8.41 8.21
C TRP A 57 2.71 -8.48 8.53
N PHE A 58 2.03 -9.56 8.13
CA PHE A 58 0.59 -9.76 8.34
C PHE A 58 0.24 -9.99 9.82
N ASP A 59 1.21 -10.25 10.67
CA ASP A 59 1.01 -10.33 12.13
C ASP A 59 1.08 -8.95 12.81
N ASN A 60 1.50 -7.92 12.09
CA ASN A 60 1.61 -6.55 12.60
C ASN A 60 0.39 -5.75 12.18
N PHE A 61 -0.45 -5.37 13.12
CA PHE A 61 -1.71 -4.72 12.83
C PHE A 61 -1.53 -3.38 12.11
N GLU A 62 -0.57 -2.58 12.53
CA GLU A 62 -0.31 -1.31 11.85
C GLU A 62 0.18 -1.51 10.42
N ALA A 63 1.05 -2.49 10.21
CA ALA A 63 1.53 -2.80 8.86
C ALA A 63 0.37 -3.22 7.96
N VAL A 64 -0.53 -4.07 8.44
CA VAL A 64 -1.69 -4.51 7.66
C VAL A 64 -2.59 -3.32 7.32
N GLU A 65 -2.85 -2.42 8.28
CA GLU A 65 -3.66 -1.23 8.04
C GLU A 65 -3.03 -0.33 6.97
N ARG A 66 -1.73 -0.06 7.09
CA ARG A 66 -1.03 0.78 6.13
C ARG A 66 -0.99 0.15 4.74
N LEU A 67 -0.73 -1.15 4.67
CA LEU A 67 -0.65 -1.87 3.40
C LEU A 67 -2.03 -2.02 2.76
N THR A 68 -3.08 -2.17 3.55
CA THR A 68 -4.45 -2.20 3.04
C THR A 68 -4.82 -0.85 2.42
N ALA A 69 -4.48 0.25 3.09
CA ALA A 69 -4.70 1.58 2.52
C ALA A 69 -3.95 1.77 1.20
N LEU A 70 -2.73 1.27 1.14
CA LEU A 70 -1.91 1.32 -0.06
C LEU A 70 -2.52 0.49 -1.19
N TRP A 71 -3.03 -0.68 -0.88
CA TRP A 71 -3.72 -1.54 -1.84
C TRP A 71 -4.96 -0.85 -2.42
N TYR A 72 -5.79 -0.24 -1.57
CA TYR A 72 -6.96 0.50 -2.03
C TYR A 72 -6.57 1.66 -2.95
N ALA A 73 -5.52 2.40 -2.58
CA ALA A 73 -5.03 3.49 -3.41
C ALA A 73 -4.51 3.01 -4.77
N PHE A 74 -3.82 1.88 -4.79
CA PHE A 74 -3.38 1.25 -6.04
C PHE A 74 -4.57 0.88 -6.92
N GLU A 75 -5.56 0.20 -6.36
CA GLU A 75 -6.73 -0.23 -7.12
C GLU A 75 -7.50 0.94 -7.71
N ALA A 76 -7.61 2.04 -6.97
CA ALA A 76 -8.24 3.26 -7.48
C ALA A 76 -7.40 3.90 -8.61
N ALA A 77 -6.10 4.01 -8.40
CA ALA A 77 -5.23 4.68 -9.36
C ALA A 77 -5.16 3.96 -10.70
N ARG A 78 -5.19 2.62 -10.70
CA ARG A 78 -5.08 1.87 -11.95
C ARG A 78 -6.31 2.02 -12.86
N HIS A 79 -7.43 2.49 -12.33
CA HIS A 79 -8.65 2.72 -13.10
C HIS A 79 -8.77 4.17 -13.55
N ASP A 80 -7.88 5.03 -13.13
CA ASP A 80 -7.94 6.45 -13.44
C ASP A 80 -7.07 6.77 -14.66
N ALA A 81 -7.03 8.05 -15.06
CA ALA A 81 -6.19 8.51 -16.17
C ALA A 81 -4.71 8.23 -15.89
N ALA A 82 -3.91 8.14 -16.95
CA ALA A 82 -2.50 7.77 -16.87
C ALA A 82 -1.69 8.48 -15.79
N PRO A 83 -1.85 9.80 -15.53
CA PRO A 83 -1.10 10.47 -14.48
C PRO A 83 -1.35 9.96 -13.06
N ALA A 84 -2.48 9.27 -12.82
CA ALA A 84 -2.82 8.80 -11.49
C ALA A 84 -1.82 7.77 -10.95
N MET A 85 -1.30 6.90 -11.78
CA MET A 85 -0.33 5.90 -11.33
C MET A 85 1.02 6.55 -10.98
N ALA A 86 1.45 7.55 -11.74
CA ALA A 86 2.66 8.30 -11.39
C ALA A 86 2.48 9.02 -10.05
N ALA A 87 1.34 9.66 -9.84
CA ALA A 87 1.03 10.32 -8.59
C ALA A 87 0.96 9.32 -7.42
N PHE A 88 0.39 8.14 -7.66
CA PHE A 88 0.35 7.07 -6.67
C PHE A 88 1.77 6.71 -6.21
N TRP A 89 2.69 6.50 -7.14
CA TRP A 89 4.08 6.18 -6.80
C TRP A 89 4.73 7.28 -5.98
N LEU A 90 4.61 8.53 -6.42
CA LEU A 90 5.33 9.64 -5.81
C LEU A 90 4.73 10.09 -4.49
N ASN A 91 3.41 10.10 -4.39
CA ASN A 91 2.71 10.74 -3.27
C ASN A 91 2.16 9.74 -2.26
N THR A 92 2.02 8.49 -2.62
CA THR A 92 1.41 7.47 -1.76
C THR A 92 2.36 6.32 -1.47
N LEU A 93 2.84 5.65 -2.51
CA LEU A 93 3.67 4.45 -2.36
C LEU A 93 5.01 4.77 -1.70
N ASP A 94 5.77 5.69 -2.29
CA ASP A 94 7.12 5.98 -1.79
C ASP A 94 7.13 6.45 -0.34
N PRO A 95 6.29 7.42 0.06
CA PRO A 95 6.25 7.82 1.47
C PRO A 95 5.83 6.70 2.40
N MET A 96 4.83 5.91 2.01
CA MET A 96 4.34 4.82 2.84
C MET A 96 5.41 3.75 3.03
N MET A 97 6.10 3.38 1.96
CA MET A 97 7.14 2.35 2.04
C MET A 97 8.36 2.83 2.82
N ARG A 98 8.72 4.11 2.72
CA ARG A 98 9.77 4.67 3.55
C ARG A 98 9.42 4.60 5.03
N GLU A 99 8.18 4.93 5.38
CA GLU A 99 7.72 4.83 6.77
C GLU A 99 7.70 3.38 7.24
N LEU A 100 7.14 2.48 6.44
CA LEU A 100 7.06 1.06 6.81
C LEU A 100 8.44 0.45 7.03
N SER A 101 9.41 0.78 6.20
CA SER A 101 10.76 0.19 6.28
C SER A 101 11.73 0.99 7.13
N SER A 102 11.28 2.07 7.76
CA SER A 102 12.12 2.90 8.62
C SER A 102 12.66 2.11 9.81
N GLN A 103 13.89 2.42 10.21
CA GLN A 103 14.52 1.76 11.36
C GLN A 103 13.70 1.92 12.65
N GLU A 104 12.98 3.03 12.78
CA GLU A 104 12.16 3.36 13.95
C GLU A 104 10.66 3.19 13.67
N GLY A 105 10.32 2.58 12.54
CA GLY A 105 8.94 2.38 12.13
C GLY A 105 8.29 1.15 12.73
N VAL A 106 7.28 0.64 12.04
CA VAL A 106 6.44 -0.46 12.56
C VAL A 106 7.20 -1.77 12.76
N PHE A 107 8.32 -1.95 12.06
CA PHE A 107 9.14 -3.16 12.16
C PHE A 107 10.40 -2.95 13.00
N TRP A 108 10.36 -2.05 13.96
CA TRP A 108 11.52 -1.70 14.80
C TRP A 108 12.14 -2.92 15.51
N TYR A 109 11.38 -3.97 15.72
CA TYR A 109 11.79 -5.16 16.46
C TYR A 109 12.53 -6.19 15.61
N VAL A 110 12.55 -6.04 14.27
CA VAL A 110 13.28 -6.97 13.40
C VAL A 110 14.69 -6.44 13.12
N ARG A 111 15.56 -7.33 12.62
CA ARG A 111 16.93 -6.98 12.25
C ARG A 111 16.93 -6.02 11.05
N LEU A 112 18.00 -5.25 10.92
CA LEU A 112 18.22 -4.49 9.70
C LEU A 112 18.30 -5.43 8.50
N TYR A 113 17.76 -5.00 7.39
CA TYR A 113 17.56 -5.87 6.22
C TYR A 113 18.85 -6.31 5.57
N GLY A 114 19.92 -5.56 5.73
CA GLY A 114 21.22 -5.94 5.20
C GLY A 114 22.30 -5.01 5.68
N GLU A 115 23.56 -5.48 5.52
CA GLU A 115 24.71 -4.67 5.79
C GLU A 115 25.18 -3.99 4.52
N ALA A 116 25.62 -2.74 4.65
CA ALA A 116 26.11 -1.97 3.53
C ALA A 116 27.27 -2.70 2.85
N GLY A 117 27.22 -2.81 1.53
CA GLY A 117 28.32 -3.29 0.71
C GLY A 117 28.30 -4.75 0.32
N SER A 118 27.37 -5.54 0.85
CA SER A 118 27.33 -6.97 0.53
C SER A 118 26.50 -7.30 -0.70
N ALA A 119 25.56 -6.46 -1.09
CA ALA A 119 24.66 -6.71 -2.21
C ALA A 119 25.12 -5.98 -3.47
N THR A 120 24.97 -6.63 -4.62
CA THR A 120 25.33 -6.08 -5.92
C THR A 120 24.14 -5.61 -6.74
N SER A 121 22.93 -5.96 -6.30
CA SER A 121 21.68 -5.59 -7.01
C SER A 121 20.55 -5.35 -6.02
N PRO A 122 19.54 -4.57 -6.41
CA PRO A 122 18.34 -4.41 -5.59
C PRO A 122 17.61 -5.73 -5.40
N GLU A 123 16.97 -5.88 -4.27
CA GLU A 123 16.17 -7.05 -3.92
C GLU A 123 14.82 -6.62 -3.39
N PRO A 124 13.76 -7.42 -3.62
CA PRO A 124 12.49 -7.19 -2.97
C PRO A 124 12.59 -7.52 -1.47
N PHE A 125 11.81 -6.85 -0.64
CA PHE A 125 11.66 -7.27 0.74
C PHE A 125 10.98 -8.64 0.77
N LYS A 126 11.34 -9.45 1.75
CA LYS A 126 10.84 -10.82 1.85
C LYS A 126 9.44 -10.84 2.48
N SER A 127 8.60 -11.74 1.97
CA SER A 127 7.28 -11.96 2.53
C SER A 127 7.04 -13.45 2.61
N ASN A 128 6.62 -13.91 3.78
CA ASN A 128 6.13 -15.26 3.94
C ASN A 128 4.67 -15.28 3.49
N ARG A 129 4.19 -16.44 3.07
CA ARG A 129 2.78 -16.57 2.70
C ARG A 129 1.93 -16.53 3.96
N ALA A 130 0.98 -15.62 4.02
CA ALA A 130 0.05 -15.57 5.13
C ALA A 130 -0.79 -16.85 5.18
N PRO A 131 -1.11 -17.38 6.38
CA PRO A 131 -1.96 -18.56 6.49
C PRO A 131 -3.31 -18.37 5.82
N ASP A 132 -3.88 -19.44 5.27
CA ASP A 132 -5.16 -19.39 4.58
C ASP A 132 -6.28 -18.81 5.45
N ALA A 133 -6.28 -19.11 6.74
CA ALA A 133 -7.26 -18.58 7.68
C ALA A 133 -7.25 -17.06 7.73
N ILE A 134 -6.08 -16.43 7.57
CA ILE A 134 -5.94 -14.97 7.54
C ILE A 134 -6.34 -14.43 6.16
N ARG A 135 -5.87 -15.09 5.09
CA ARG A 135 -6.07 -14.64 3.72
C ARG A 135 -7.52 -14.66 3.28
N THR A 136 -8.33 -15.56 3.82
CA THR A 136 -9.72 -15.75 3.43
C THR A 136 -10.71 -15.14 4.42
N ALA A 137 -10.22 -14.53 5.49
CA ALA A 137 -11.08 -13.95 6.53
C ALA A 137 -11.84 -12.71 6.06
#